data_a5f7e410f324e49180e771111f115c74
#
_entry.id   a5f7e410f324e49180e771111f115c74
#
_cell.length_a   1.000
_cell.length_b   1.000
_cell.length_c   1.000
_cell.angle_alpha   90.00
_cell.angle_beta   90.00
_cell.angle_gamma   90.00
#
_symmetry.space_group_name_H-M   'P 1'
#
loop_
_entity.id
_entity.type
_entity.pdbx_description
1 polymer ?
#
loop_
_entity_poly.entity_id
_entity_poly.type
_entity_poly.pdbx_seq_one_letter_code
_entity_poly.pdbx_strand_id
1 'polypeptide(L)' 'MYLVTFPKNPYVGQIFYHAQSKRTYEFCETTRTDHETEKVIESATWFDITEKDLVP' A
#
# COMPACT_ATOMS: atom_id res chain seq x y z
N MET A 1 -6.77 -5.71 -18.82
CA MET A 1 -5.90 -5.62 -17.63
C MET A 1 -5.35 -4.21 -17.52
N TYR A 2 -5.47 -3.62 -16.37
CA TYR A 2 -4.97 -2.25 -16.14
C TYR A 2 -3.59 -2.30 -15.51
N LEU A 3 -2.68 -1.48 -16.03
CA LEU A 3 -1.38 -1.27 -15.38
C LEU A 3 -1.52 -0.07 -14.46
N VAL A 4 -1.30 -0.31 -13.18
CA VAL A 4 -1.37 0.77 -12.19
C VAL A 4 0.02 1.38 -12.05
N THR A 5 0.12 2.66 -12.39
CA THR A 5 1.38 3.40 -12.24
C THR A 5 1.28 4.24 -10.97
N PHE A 6 1.95 3.80 -9.94
CA PHE A 6 1.92 4.50 -8.65
C PHE A 6 2.81 5.73 -8.67
N PRO A 7 2.50 6.73 -7.83
CA PRO A 7 3.36 7.91 -7.70
C PRO A 7 4.77 7.53 -7.26
N LYS A 8 5.75 8.31 -7.73
CA LYS A 8 7.13 8.15 -7.29
C LYS A 8 7.33 8.81 -5.94
N ASN A 9 8.23 8.26 -5.16
CA ASN A 9 8.60 8.80 -3.83
C ASN A 9 7.38 8.98 -2.92
N PRO A 10 6.59 7.92 -2.72
CA PRO A 10 5.43 8.04 -1.86
C PRO A 10 5.84 8.19 -0.39
N TYR A 11 4.93 8.75 0.40
CA TYR A 11 5.11 8.86 1.85
C TYR A 11 4.07 7.99 2.56
N VAL A 12 4.40 7.54 3.76
CA VAL A 12 3.50 6.70 4.55
C VAL A 12 2.21 7.45 4.83
N GLY A 13 1.09 6.82 4.51
CA GLY A 13 -0.22 7.43 4.66
C GLY A 13 -0.74 8.10 3.39
N GLN A 14 0.07 8.14 2.33
CA GLN A 14 -0.37 8.74 1.07
C GLN A 14 -1.50 7.92 0.44
N ILE A 15 -2.51 8.60 -0.04
CA ILE A 15 -3.65 7.98 -0.72
C ILE A 15 -3.51 8.22 -2.22
N PHE A 16 -3.74 7.16 -2.98
CA PHE A 16 -3.72 7.23 -4.44
C PHE A 16 -4.95 6.55 -4.99
N TYR A 17 -5.73 7.28 -5.77
CA TYR A 17 -6.91 6.74 -6.42
C TYR A 17 -6.61 6.47 -7.89
N HIS A 18 -6.79 5.22 -8.32
CA HIS A 18 -6.59 4.83 -9.71
C HIS A 18 -7.95 4.80 -10.40
N ALA A 19 -8.25 5.83 -11.17
CA ALA A 19 -9.59 6.03 -11.73
C ALA A 19 -9.98 4.94 -12.73
N GLN A 20 -9.05 4.44 -13.52
CA GLN A 20 -9.36 3.43 -14.54
C GLN A 20 -9.85 2.13 -13.93
N SER A 21 -9.25 1.70 -12.82
CA SER A 21 -9.65 0.48 -12.13
C SER A 21 -10.64 0.74 -11.01
N LYS A 22 -10.89 2.00 -10.68
CA LYS A 22 -11.75 2.42 -9.57
C LYS A 22 -11.28 1.86 -8.24
N ARG A 23 -9.96 1.82 -8.05
CA ARG A 23 -9.34 1.30 -6.84
C ARG A 23 -8.62 2.41 -6.10
N THR A 24 -8.72 2.36 -4.78
CA THR A 24 -8.03 3.29 -3.89
C THR A 24 -6.94 2.54 -3.16
N TYR A 25 -5.75 3.16 -3.09
CA TYR A 25 -4.59 2.56 -2.44
C TYR A 25 -4.05 3.50 -1.38
N GLU A 26 -3.47 2.90 -0.35
CA GLU A 26 -2.76 3.66 0.69
C GLU A 26 -1.36 3.10 0.83
N PHE A 27 -0.37 3.99 0.90
CA PHE A 27 1.01 3.57 1.09
C PHE A 27 1.25 3.36 2.58
N CYS A 28 1.43 2.12 2.96
CA CYS A 28 1.54 1.73 4.36
C CYS A 28 2.87 1.08 4.65
N GLU A 29 3.39 1.35 5.83
CA GLU A 29 4.59 0.71 6.33
C GLU A 29 4.23 -0.60 7.01
N THR A 30 5.03 -1.64 6.75
CA THR A 30 4.87 -2.94 7.38
C THR A 30 6.17 -3.34 8.04
N THR A 31 6.05 -4.03 9.17
CA THR A 31 7.19 -4.51 9.92
C THR A 31 6.98 -5.98 10.22
N ARG A 32 8.01 -6.79 10.01
CA ARG A 32 7.97 -8.19 10.41
C ARG A 32 9.33 -8.61 10.95
N THR A 33 9.33 -9.65 11.76
CA THR A 33 10.54 -10.17 12.36
C THR A 33 10.91 -11.50 11.69
N ASP A 34 12.14 -11.60 11.25
CA ASP A 34 12.67 -12.85 10.74
C ASP A 34 13.14 -13.68 11.92
N HIS A 35 12.46 -14.81 12.16
CA HIS A 35 12.75 -15.65 13.33
C HIS A 35 14.10 -16.36 13.25
N GLU A 36 14.64 -16.54 12.04
CA GLU A 36 15.92 -17.23 11.89
C GLU A 36 17.09 -16.31 12.22
N THR A 37 16.99 -15.05 11.87
CA THR A 37 18.08 -14.10 12.08
C THR A 37 17.78 -13.08 13.18
N GLU A 38 16.56 -13.07 13.69
CA GLU A 38 16.08 -12.11 14.69
C GLU A 38 16.17 -10.67 14.21
N LYS A 39 16.18 -10.48 12.90
CA LYS A 39 16.20 -9.15 12.31
C LYS A 39 14.79 -8.65 12.07
N VAL A 40 14.60 -7.36 12.34
CA VAL A 40 13.35 -6.69 12.02
C VAL A 40 13.46 -6.17 10.59
N ILE A 41 12.50 -6.59 9.75
CA ILE A 41 12.45 -6.16 8.36
C ILE A 41 11.36 -5.11 8.23
N GLU A 42 11.76 -3.90 7.86
CA GLU A 42 10.82 -2.82 7.60
C GLU A 42 10.66 -2.64 6.10
N SER A 43 9.42 -2.54 5.66
CA SER A 43 9.12 -2.30 4.25
C SER A 43 7.87 -1.46 4.15
N ALA A 44 7.66 -0.87 2.97
CA ALA A 44 6.47 -0.09 2.72
C ALA A 44 5.95 -0.42 1.34
N THR A 45 4.64 -0.52 1.20
CA THR A 45 4.03 -0.85 -0.08
C THR A 45 2.62 -0.28 -0.15
N TRP A 46 2.04 -0.34 -1.34
CA TRP A 46 0.67 0.11 -1.56
C TRP A 46 -0.31 -1.00 -1.23
N PHE A 47 -1.30 -0.68 -0.42
CA PHE A 47 -2.39 -1.58 -0.09
C PHE A 47 -3.68 -1.08 -0.71
N ASP A 48 -4.45 -2.00 -1.28
CA ASP A 48 -5.76 -1.69 -1.83
C ASP A 48 -6.75 -1.55 -0.66
N ILE A 49 -7.26 -0.34 -0.48
CA ILE A 49 -8.20 -0.03 0.60
C ILE A 49 -9.60 0.28 0.06
N THR A 50 -9.87 -0.09 -1.18
CA THR A 50 -11.13 0.26 -1.85
C THR A 50 -12.34 -0.14 -1.02
N GLU A 51 -12.32 -1.32 -0.43
CA GLU A 51 -13.44 -1.80 0.36
C GLU A 51 -13.66 -0.99 1.63
N LYS A 52 -12.57 -0.48 2.23
CA LYS A 52 -12.69 0.36 3.41
C LYS A 52 -13.36 1.69 3.10
N ASP A 53 -13.07 2.25 1.92
CA ASP A 53 -13.69 3.50 1.50
C ASP A 53 -15.17 3.36 1.23
N LEU A 54 -15.62 2.16 0.87
CA LEU A 54 -17.01 1.89 0.55
C LEU A 54 -17.87 1.56 1.77
N VAL A 55 -17.25 1.32 2.91
CA VAL A 55 -17.97 1.00 4.14
C VAL A 55 -18.46 2.29 4.78
N PRO A 56 -19.77 2.47 4.93
CA PRO A 56 -20.32 3.66 5.55
C PRO A 56 -20.02 3.75 7.05
#